data_cc6acfc7fc998553ebfe901938533dfe
#
_entry.id   cc6acfc7fc998553ebfe901938533dfe
#
_cell.length_a   1.000
_cell.length_b   1.000
_cell.length_c   1.000
_cell.angle_alpha   90.00
_cell.angle_beta   90.00
_cell.angle_gamma   90.00
#
_symmetry.space_group_name_H-M   'P 1'
#
loop_
_entity.id
_entity.type
_entity.pdbx_description
1 polymer ?
#
loop_
_entity_poly.entity_id
_entity_poly.type
_entity_poly.pdbx_seq_one_letter_code
_entity_poly.pdbx_strand_id
1 'polypeptide(L)'
;VLKIVSPDQTFMNIMTAGMNGRSNAIIYCQGEYSLPSDGTYVEMVEKSVDPVFIQGVKNEISVERLHDNLIKLSFTVPGQERRWTEYWFRVPSPNVRILAD
;
A
#
# COMPACT_ATOMS: atom_id res chain seq x y z
N VAL A 1 4.16 2.98 -7.37
CA VAL A 1 3.33 1.98 -6.67
C VAL A 1 1.97 2.57 -6.38
N LEU A 2 0.94 1.83 -6.69
CA LEU A 2 -0.44 2.15 -6.36
C LEU A 2 -0.89 1.21 -5.24
N LYS A 3 -1.38 1.77 -4.14
CA LYS A 3 -1.98 0.98 -3.05
C LYS A 3 -3.49 1.09 -3.12
N ILE A 4 -4.16 -0.05 -3.09
CA ILE A 4 -5.62 -0.13 -2.98
C ILE A 4 -5.95 -0.65 -1.59
N VAL A 5 -6.70 0.16 -0.84
CA VAL A 5 -7.17 -0.18 0.52
C VAL A 5 -8.67 -0.33 0.45
N SER A 6 -9.16 -1.50 0.79
CA SER A 6 -10.56 -1.86 0.66
C SER A 6 -11.29 -1.87 2.00
N PRO A 7 -12.61 -1.57 2.03
CA PRO A 7 -13.36 -1.53 3.29
C PRO A 7 -13.46 -2.87 4.02
N ASP A 8 -13.18 -3.97 3.35
CA ASP A 8 -13.16 -5.32 3.94
C ASP A 8 -11.87 -5.62 4.71
N GLN A 9 -11.04 -4.60 4.98
CA GLN A 9 -9.77 -4.69 5.68
C GLN A 9 -8.69 -5.45 4.89
N THR A 10 -8.77 -5.40 3.57
CA THR A 10 -7.71 -5.93 2.70
C THR A 10 -7.00 -4.79 1.99
N PHE A 11 -5.76 -5.06 1.59
CA PHE A 11 -4.99 -4.11 0.79
C PHE A 11 -4.22 -4.86 -0.29
N MET A 12 -3.87 -4.14 -1.36
CA MET A 12 -2.92 -4.61 -2.35
C MET A 12 -2.07 -3.45 -2.86
N ASN A 13 -0.82 -3.74 -3.14
CA ASN A 13 0.10 -2.82 -3.78
C ASN A 13 0.35 -3.30 -5.20
N ILE A 14 0.19 -2.38 -6.14
CA ILE A 14 0.40 -2.64 -7.56
C ILE A 14 1.57 -1.78 -8.02
N MET A 15 2.48 -2.39 -8.75
CA MET A 15 3.56 -1.67 -9.40
C MET A 15 3.59 -2.02 -10.88
N THR A 16 4.18 -1.16 -11.68
CA THR A 16 4.46 -1.46 -13.07
C THR A 16 5.92 -1.87 -13.21
N ALA A 17 6.15 -2.95 -13.95
CA ALA A 17 7.49 -3.40 -14.31
C ALA A 17 7.61 -3.44 -15.82
N GLY A 18 8.68 -2.82 -16.34
CA GLY A 18 8.99 -2.84 -17.77
C GLY A 18 9.95 -3.97 -18.10
N MET A 19 9.63 -4.75 -19.12
CA MET A 19 10.51 -5.79 -19.63
C MET A 19 10.37 -5.85 -21.16
N ASN A 20 11.50 -5.76 -21.87
CA ASN A 20 11.53 -5.84 -23.33
C ASN A 20 10.62 -4.78 -24.02
N GLY A 21 10.62 -3.55 -23.51
CA GLY A 21 9.81 -2.47 -24.05
C GLY A 21 8.32 -2.57 -23.75
N ARG A 22 7.91 -3.52 -22.92
CA ARG A 22 6.52 -3.68 -22.48
C ARG A 22 6.40 -3.37 -21.00
N SER A 23 5.29 -2.74 -20.62
CA SER A 23 4.96 -2.48 -19.23
C SER A 23 3.87 -3.46 -18.78
N ASN A 24 4.09 -4.10 -17.65
CA ASN A 24 3.13 -5.00 -17.04
C ASN A 24 2.78 -4.49 -15.64
N ALA A 25 1.51 -4.57 -15.27
CA ALA A 25 1.09 -4.36 -13.90
C ALA A 25 1.29 -5.63 -13.10
N ILE A 26 1.87 -5.50 -11.91
CA ILE A 26 2.14 -6.63 -11.02
C ILE A 26 1.52 -6.33 -9.67
N ILE A 27 0.78 -7.28 -9.11
CA ILE A 27 0.42 -7.21 -7.70
C ILE A 27 1.68 -7.53 -6.91
N TYR A 28 2.26 -6.50 -6.32
CA TYR A 28 3.53 -6.59 -5.63
C TYR A 28 3.38 -7.27 -4.27
N CYS A 29 2.31 -6.93 -3.57
CA CYS A 29 2.07 -7.40 -2.21
C CYS A 29 0.58 -7.25 -1.91
N GLN A 30 0.04 -8.15 -1.12
CA GLN A 30 -1.35 -8.09 -0.66
C GLN A 30 -1.50 -8.71 0.71
N GLY A 31 -2.55 -8.34 1.42
CA GLY A 31 -2.84 -8.86 2.75
C GLY A 31 -4.00 -8.15 3.41
N GLU A 32 -3.99 -8.17 4.72
CA GLU A 32 -4.99 -7.53 5.57
C GLU A 32 -4.38 -6.34 6.30
N TYR A 33 -5.22 -5.40 6.69
CA TYR A 33 -4.80 -4.28 7.51
C TYR A 33 -5.74 -4.07 8.69
N SER A 34 -5.24 -3.36 9.70
CA SER A 34 -6.04 -2.90 10.82
C SER A 34 -5.62 -1.49 11.22
N LEU A 35 -6.52 -0.79 11.89
CA LEU A 35 -6.31 0.57 12.40
C LEU A 35 -6.49 0.55 13.91
N PRO A 36 -5.49 0.07 14.68
CA PRO A 36 -5.64 -0.12 16.12
C PRO A 36 -5.79 1.18 16.90
N SER A 37 -5.28 2.28 16.37
CA SER A 37 -5.37 3.61 17.00
C SER A 37 -5.19 4.69 15.94
N ASP A 38 -5.52 5.94 16.32
CA ASP A 38 -5.28 7.08 15.45
C ASP A 38 -3.80 7.18 15.10
N GLY A 39 -3.51 7.37 13.83
CA GLY A 39 -2.14 7.50 13.35
C GLY A 39 -1.36 6.20 13.25
N THR A 40 -1.99 5.06 13.51
CA THR A 40 -1.35 3.75 13.38
C THR A 40 -2.11 2.87 12.41
N TYR A 41 -1.39 2.34 11.43
CA TYR A 41 -1.89 1.44 10.41
C TYR A 41 -1.02 0.19 10.42
N VAL A 42 -1.63 -0.98 10.57
CA VAL A 42 -0.89 -2.24 10.63
C VAL A 42 -1.27 -3.09 9.43
N GLU A 43 -0.25 -3.52 8.69
CA GLU A 43 -0.42 -4.45 7.57
C GLU A 43 0.08 -5.83 7.97
N MET A 44 -0.72 -6.83 7.67
CA MET A 44 -0.28 -8.23 7.68
C MET A 44 -0.18 -8.69 6.24
N VAL A 45 1.03 -8.89 5.78
CA VAL A 45 1.29 -9.31 4.40
C VAL A 45 1.02 -10.80 4.26
N GLU A 46 0.16 -11.16 3.33
CA GLU A 46 -0.14 -12.56 3.02
C GLU A 46 0.68 -13.06 1.84
N LYS A 47 0.87 -12.21 0.83
CA LYS A 47 1.66 -12.53 -0.37
C LYS A 47 2.50 -11.33 -0.75
N SER A 48 3.75 -11.56 -1.12
CA SER A 48 4.66 -10.54 -1.59
C SER A 48 5.65 -11.14 -2.59
N VAL A 49 5.99 -10.36 -3.62
CA VAL A 49 7.09 -10.73 -4.54
C VAL A 49 8.44 -10.39 -3.94
N ASP A 50 8.48 -9.53 -2.92
CA ASP A 50 9.70 -9.20 -2.19
C ASP A 50 9.80 -10.08 -0.94
N PRO A 51 10.83 -10.94 -0.84
CA PRO A 51 10.98 -11.82 0.30
C PRO A 51 11.21 -11.12 1.63
N VAL A 52 11.57 -9.84 1.62
CA VAL A 52 11.70 -9.03 2.85
C VAL A 52 10.35 -8.88 3.56
N PHE A 53 9.26 -8.82 2.81
CA PHE A 53 7.92 -8.79 3.36
C PHE A 53 7.35 -10.21 3.41
N ILE A 54 7.83 -10.96 4.40
CA ILE A 54 7.49 -12.38 4.54
C ILE A 54 6.04 -12.52 4.99
N GLN A 55 5.39 -13.55 4.46
CA GLN A 55 4.02 -13.92 4.83
C GLN A 55 3.85 -14.04 6.36
N GLY A 56 2.80 -13.41 6.88
CA GLY A 56 2.48 -13.44 8.30
C GLY A 56 3.21 -12.43 9.17
N VAL A 57 4.06 -11.59 8.58
CA VAL A 57 4.73 -10.51 9.30
C VAL A 57 3.79 -9.31 9.41
N LYS A 58 3.67 -8.77 10.63
CA LYS A 58 2.95 -7.53 10.88
C LYS A 58 3.88 -6.35 10.70
N ASN A 59 3.48 -5.41 9.86
CA ASN A 59 4.19 -4.16 9.64
C ASN A 59 3.40 -3.03 10.26
N GLU A 60 3.95 -2.41 11.29
CA GLU A 60 3.35 -1.25 11.93
C GLU A 60 3.84 0.02 11.24
N ILE A 61 2.91 0.81 10.77
CA ILE A 61 3.17 2.01 9.99
C ILE A 61 2.54 3.20 10.72
N SER A 62 3.35 4.22 10.99
CA SER A 62 2.84 5.48 11.53
C SER A 62 2.32 6.33 10.38
N VAL A 63 1.13 6.86 10.54
CA VAL A 63 0.46 7.68 9.51
C VAL A 63 0.20 9.07 10.07
N GLU A 64 0.67 10.08 9.38
CA GLU A 64 0.39 11.48 9.68
C GLU A 64 -0.36 12.10 8.51
N ARG A 65 -1.55 12.63 8.78
CA ARG A 65 -2.30 13.35 7.75
C ARG A 65 -1.76 14.76 7.64
N LEU A 66 -1.20 15.10 6.48
CA LEU A 66 -0.67 16.43 6.21
C LEU A 66 -1.72 17.31 5.52
N HIS A 67 -2.60 16.70 4.76
CA HIS A 67 -3.56 17.36 3.90
C HIS A 67 -4.71 16.40 3.63
N ASP A 68 -5.83 16.86 3.08
CA ASP A 68 -6.97 15.99 2.80
C ASP A 68 -6.64 14.79 1.92
N ASN A 69 -5.68 14.96 1.01
CA ASN A 69 -5.31 13.92 0.05
C ASN A 69 -3.84 13.51 0.15
N LEU A 70 -3.15 13.92 1.21
CA LEU A 70 -1.73 13.66 1.37
C LEU A 70 -1.44 13.15 2.78
N ILE A 71 -0.80 11.98 2.86
CA ILE A 71 -0.36 11.39 4.11
C ILE A 71 1.14 11.14 4.08
N LYS A 72 1.73 11.19 5.26
CA LYS A 72 3.12 10.81 5.49
C LYS A 72 3.13 9.48 6.22
N LEU A 73 3.81 8.51 5.67
CA LEU A 73 4.01 7.20 6.28
C LEU A 73 5.42 7.09 6.82
N SER A 74 5.57 6.48 7.99
CA SER A 74 6.87 6.17 8.56
C SER A 74 6.88 4.75 9.08
N PHE A 75 7.89 3.98 8.70
CA PHE A 75 7.99 2.57 9.05
C PHE A 75 9.44 2.10 9.02
N THR A 76 9.68 0.94 9.63
CA THR A 76 10.94 0.22 9.51
C THR A 76 10.71 -1.04 8.71
N VAL A 77 11.66 -1.37 7.84
CA VAL A 77 11.61 -2.62 7.08
C VAL A 77 12.13 -3.75 8.00
N PRO A 78 11.49 -4.92 8.01
CA PRO A 78 11.96 -6.05 8.82
C PRO A 78 13.44 -6.34 8.59
N GLY A 79 14.21 -6.47 9.67
CA GLY A 79 15.65 -6.71 9.61
C GLY A 79 16.52 -5.48 9.38
N GLN A 80 15.92 -4.30 9.25
CA GLN A 80 16.64 -3.02 9.11
C GLN A 80 16.36 -2.13 10.32
N GLU A 81 17.37 -1.36 10.72
CA GLU A 81 17.21 -0.37 11.78
C GLU A 81 16.74 0.98 11.26
N ARG A 82 16.93 1.22 9.98
CA ARG A 82 16.61 2.49 9.34
C ARG A 82 15.10 2.68 9.26
N ARG A 83 14.66 3.88 9.68
CA ARG A 83 13.27 4.29 9.49
C ARG A 83 13.11 4.93 8.13
N TRP A 84 12.09 4.46 7.40
CA TRP A 84 11.74 4.96 6.09
C TRP A 84 10.57 5.91 6.19
N THR A 85 10.54 6.90 5.31
CA THR A 85 9.44 7.86 5.21
C THR A 85 8.96 7.89 3.77
N GLU A 86 7.65 7.80 3.59
CA GLU A 86 7.02 7.91 2.28
C GLU A 86 5.85 8.90 2.35
N TYR A 87 5.58 9.56 1.24
CA TYR A 87 4.44 10.43 1.08
C TYR A 87 3.49 9.81 0.07
N TRP A 88 2.25 9.65 0.46
CA TRP A 88 1.23 9.02 -0.37
C TRP A 88 0.13 10.01 -0.70
N PHE A 89 -0.17 10.13 -1.97
CA PHE A 89 -1.19 10.99 -2.49
C PHE A 89 -2.43 10.17 -2.82
N ARG A 90 -3.60 10.62 -2.36
CA ARG A 90 -4.85 9.93 -2.66
C ARG A 90 -5.23 10.18 -4.11
N VAL A 91 -5.44 9.12 -4.85
CA VAL A 91 -5.99 9.20 -6.20
C VAL A 91 -7.51 9.29 -6.05
N PRO A 92 -8.16 10.35 -6.55
CA PRO A 92 -9.62 10.42 -6.50
C PRO A 92 -10.24 9.27 -7.27
N SER A 93 -11.32 8.71 -6.73
CA SER A 93 -12.07 7.67 -7.44
C SER A 93 -12.60 8.24 -8.75
N PRO A 94 -12.30 7.61 -9.87
CA PRO A 94 -12.84 8.09 -11.14
C PRO A 94 -14.38 7.97 -11.12
N ASN A 95 -15.06 9.01 -11.59
CA ASN A 95 -16.48 8.92 -11.89
C ASN A 95 -16.63 8.04 -13.13
N VAL A 96 -16.79 6.75 -12.89
CA VAL A 96 -17.06 5.83 -14.00
C VAL A 96 -18.53 5.96 -14.36
N ARG A 97 -18.79 6.63 -15.47
CA ARG A 97 -20.11 6.58 -16.10
C ARG A 97 -20.11 5.41 -17.06
N ILE A 98 -20.97 4.47 -16.79
CA ILE A 98 -21.30 3.47 -17.77
C ILE A 98 -22.24 4.14 -18.76
N LEU A 99 -21.73 4.40 -19.97
CA LEU A 99 -22.58 4.89 -21.06
C LEU A 99 -23.40 3.72 -21.55
N ALA A 100 -24.64 3.64 -21.06
CA ALA A 100 -25.61 2.73 -21.64
C ALA A 100 -26.27 3.43 -22.82
N ASP A 101 -26.14 2.85 -23.95
CA ASP A 101 -26.87 3.30 -25.14
C ASP A 101 -28.32 2.88 -25.08
#